data_e10e2d7b73a879eb783ec31e59d9cbca
#
_entry.id   e10e2d7b73a879eb783ec31e59d9cbca
#
_cell.length_a   1.000
_cell.length_b   1.000
_cell.length_c   1.000
_cell.angle_alpha   90.00
_cell.angle_beta   90.00
_cell.angle_gamma   90.00
#
_symmetry.space_group_name_H-M   'P 1'
#
loop_
_entity.id
_entity.type
_entity.pdbx_description
1 polymer ?
#
loop_
_entity_poly.entity_id
_entity_poly.type
_entity_poly.pdbx_seq_one_letter_code
_entity_poly.pdbx_strand_id
1 'polypeptide(L)'
;MHVLSIDLGTSNTVAVLSTAGRPPRVVEVDGAATMPSAVFADGAETLLVGREAERRARLDPARFEPNPKRRVDEGSLLLGDAVVPVTEALAAVLRRVAEEAVRQLGGERPDEVRLTHPAQWGAVRRAVLLGAAHRVPALGANLLALPEPVAAAAHFASFPGRSLPPGGTLAVYDLGAGTFDCAVVGATGRGFVVLAEDGLSDLGGLDVDQALAEHLGRQVSTADPARWQRLLRPESTADRRAQRALREDVRAAKEALSRHPQADVPMPEPFPDALVTRGELEALIRPNLLRSVEVLAATVRAAGLEPRTLAGVYLVGGSSRIPLVATLIAERFGVVPTSLDQPETAVALGAHHVPREGVAMRTDEVAPQTHRHTRPFPPPAAPHTALQPAHADPGAHTGPQPSRASAHHGPQPVSGQHGPQLPAHGRPPHHGPQNPAAHPQPP
;
A
#
# COMPACT_ATOMS: atom_id res chain seq x y z
N MET A 1 -0.48 35.41 -3.82
CA MET A 1 0.42 34.24 -3.97
C MET A 1 -0.44 32.98 -3.97
N HIS A 2 -0.31 32.18 -5.02
CA HIS A 2 -0.99 30.91 -5.22
C HIS A 2 -0.01 29.78 -4.98
N VAL A 3 -0.29 28.88 -4.04
CA VAL A 3 0.56 27.73 -3.74
C VAL A 3 -0.18 26.46 -4.09
N LEU A 4 0.41 25.62 -4.91
CA LEU A 4 -0.09 24.29 -5.26
C LEU A 4 0.80 23.25 -4.61
N SER A 5 0.26 22.45 -3.71
CA SER A 5 0.94 21.30 -3.12
C SER A 5 0.41 20.01 -3.74
N ILE A 6 1.29 19.13 -4.20
CA ILE A 6 0.92 17.88 -4.86
C ILE A 6 1.61 16.72 -4.16
N ASP A 7 0.82 15.76 -3.72
CA ASP A 7 1.26 14.44 -3.31
C ASP A 7 0.94 13.46 -4.45
N LEU A 8 1.96 13.12 -5.22
CA LEU A 8 1.86 12.11 -6.26
C LEU A 8 2.06 10.73 -5.62
N GLY A 9 0.98 10.12 -5.15
CA GLY A 9 1.02 8.81 -4.52
C GLY A 9 1.09 7.64 -5.51
N THR A 10 1.32 6.43 -5.00
CA THR A 10 1.40 5.20 -5.82
C THR A 10 0.08 4.94 -6.57
N SER A 11 -1.05 4.93 -5.86
CA SER A 11 -2.36 4.66 -6.47
C SER A 11 -3.21 5.90 -6.69
N ASN A 12 -3.06 6.91 -5.84
CA ASN A 12 -3.83 8.15 -5.94
C ASN A 12 -2.91 9.37 -5.80
N THR A 13 -3.22 10.41 -6.54
CA THR A 13 -2.60 11.72 -6.46
C THR A 13 -3.57 12.69 -5.80
N VAL A 14 -3.07 13.48 -4.86
CA VAL A 14 -3.82 14.52 -4.15
C VAL A 14 -3.15 15.85 -4.37
N ALA A 15 -3.95 16.89 -4.60
CA ALA A 15 -3.43 18.24 -4.70
C ALA A 15 -4.21 19.20 -3.80
N VAL A 16 -3.52 20.20 -3.28
CA VAL A 16 -4.05 21.26 -2.42
C VAL A 16 -3.66 22.61 -3.00
N LEU A 17 -4.64 23.46 -3.18
CA LEU A 17 -4.46 24.82 -3.68
C LEU A 17 -4.81 25.83 -2.61
N SER A 18 -3.92 26.79 -2.38
CA SER A 18 -4.23 27.97 -1.61
C SER A 18 -4.10 29.25 -2.44
N THR A 19 -4.93 30.21 -2.11
CA THR A 19 -4.89 31.56 -2.67
C THR A 19 -4.75 32.54 -1.53
N ALA A 20 -4.10 33.67 -1.76
CA ALA A 20 -3.90 34.68 -0.73
C ALA A 20 -5.19 35.02 0.00
N GLY A 21 -5.18 34.93 1.33
CA GLY A 21 -6.32 35.27 2.20
C GLY A 21 -7.41 34.18 2.29
N ARG A 22 -7.22 33.00 1.68
CA ARG A 22 -8.16 31.88 1.79
C ARG A 22 -7.46 30.64 2.37
N PRO A 23 -8.17 29.82 3.15
CA PRO A 23 -7.61 28.55 3.64
C PRO A 23 -7.28 27.60 2.45
N PRO A 24 -6.29 26.72 2.62
CA PRO A 24 -5.97 25.70 1.64
C PRO A 24 -7.16 24.76 1.43
N ARG A 25 -7.37 24.35 0.19
CA ARG A 25 -8.44 23.43 -0.18
C ARG A 25 -7.93 22.35 -1.11
N VAL A 26 -8.50 21.18 -1.02
CA VAL A 26 -8.19 20.08 -1.94
C VAL A 26 -8.68 20.45 -3.33
N VAL A 27 -7.85 20.19 -4.34
CA VAL A 27 -8.21 20.33 -5.75
C VAL A 27 -8.98 19.09 -6.17
N GLU A 28 -10.27 19.25 -6.42
CA GLU A 28 -11.08 18.16 -6.95
C GLU A 28 -10.79 17.99 -8.45
N VAL A 29 -10.30 16.82 -8.82
CA VAL A 29 -10.12 16.40 -10.20
C VAL A 29 -11.24 15.43 -10.54
N ASP A 30 -11.98 15.69 -11.60
CA ASP A 30 -13.15 14.91 -12.01
C ASP A 30 -14.17 14.70 -10.87
N GLY A 31 -14.35 15.73 -10.03
CA GLY A 31 -15.29 15.74 -8.90
C GLY A 31 -14.88 14.89 -7.70
N ALA A 32 -13.58 14.58 -7.55
CA ALA A 32 -13.08 13.85 -6.41
C ALA A 32 -11.80 14.45 -5.83
N ALA A 33 -11.65 14.35 -4.52
CA ALA A 33 -10.48 14.80 -3.76
C ALA A 33 -9.21 14.02 -4.08
N THR A 34 -9.35 12.80 -4.59
CA THR A 34 -8.24 11.94 -5.00
C THR A 34 -8.38 11.56 -6.47
N MET A 35 -7.31 11.68 -7.23
CA MET A 35 -7.25 11.25 -8.64
C MET A 35 -6.41 9.98 -8.72
N PRO A 36 -6.87 8.90 -9.38
CA PRO A 36 -6.02 7.74 -9.64
C PRO A 36 -4.73 8.15 -10.35
N SER A 37 -3.58 7.67 -9.89
CA SER A 37 -2.27 7.93 -10.51
C SER A 37 -2.06 7.13 -11.80
N ALA A 38 -3.12 6.47 -12.28
CA ALA A 38 -3.12 5.56 -13.39
C ALA A 38 -2.92 6.25 -14.74
N VAL A 39 -2.28 5.55 -15.67
CA VAL A 39 -2.07 5.98 -17.05
C VAL A 39 -2.53 4.92 -18.05
N PHE A 40 -2.99 5.34 -19.22
CA PHE A 40 -3.41 4.49 -20.33
C PHE A 40 -2.88 5.06 -21.65
N ALA A 41 -2.23 4.22 -22.47
CA ALA A 41 -1.74 4.64 -23.80
C ALA A 41 -2.87 4.53 -24.84
N ASP A 42 -3.37 5.66 -25.34
CA ASP A 42 -4.49 5.73 -26.31
C ASP A 42 -4.02 5.70 -27.77
N GLY A 43 -2.98 4.94 -28.06
CA GLY A 43 -2.58 4.60 -29.43
C GLY A 43 -1.78 5.64 -30.23
N ALA A 44 -1.82 6.92 -29.89
CA ALA A 44 -1.17 7.99 -30.61
C ALA A 44 -0.50 8.96 -29.64
N GLU A 45 0.63 8.65 -29.09
CA GLU A 45 1.46 9.56 -28.27
C GLU A 45 0.74 10.23 -27.06
N THR A 46 -0.57 9.98 -26.88
CA THR A 46 -1.37 10.61 -25.82
C THR A 46 -1.58 9.62 -24.69
N LEU A 47 -1.25 10.06 -23.47
CA LEU A 47 -1.56 9.33 -22.26
C LEU A 47 -2.84 9.89 -21.64
N LEU A 48 -3.85 9.03 -21.50
CA LEU A 48 -5.00 9.31 -20.66
C LEU A 48 -4.61 9.00 -19.21
N VAL A 49 -5.15 9.75 -18.25
CA VAL A 49 -4.80 9.62 -16.83
C VAL A 49 -6.04 9.58 -15.93
N GLY A 50 -5.85 9.17 -14.70
CA GLY A 50 -6.90 9.18 -13.69
C GLY A 50 -8.05 8.25 -14.03
N ARG A 51 -9.27 8.70 -13.75
CA ARG A 51 -10.50 7.90 -13.99
C ARG A 51 -10.74 7.56 -15.46
N GLU A 52 -10.30 8.42 -16.38
CA GLU A 52 -10.41 8.13 -17.80
C GLU A 52 -9.49 6.97 -18.20
N ALA A 53 -8.26 6.92 -17.67
CA ALA A 53 -7.37 5.78 -17.85
C ALA A 53 -7.98 4.49 -17.30
N GLU A 54 -8.57 4.53 -16.11
CA GLU A 54 -9.28 3.39 -15.52
C GLU A 54 -10.49 2.93 -16.37
N ARG A 55 -11.24 3.89 -16.91
CA ARG A 55 -12.36 3.59 -17.78
C ARG A 55 -11.91 2.90 -19.07
N ARG A 56 -10.86 3.41 -19.72
CA ARG A 56 -10.29 2.82 -20.95
C ARG A 56 -9.65 1.47 -20.72
N ALA A 57 -9.05 1.26 -19.58
CA ALA A 57 -8.45 -0.04 -19.22
C ALA A 57 -9.44 -1.20 -19.21
N ARG A 58 -10.76 -0.94 -19.06
CA ARG A 58 -11.80 -1.97 -19.21
C ARG A 58 -11.91 -2.49 -20.65
N LEU A 59 -11.55 -1.66 -21.62
CA LEU A 59 -11.58 -2.04 -23.04
C LEU A 59 -10.29 -2.78 -23.43
N ASP A 60 -9.14 -2.26 -23.02
CA ASP A 60 -7.83 -2.85 -23.29
C ASP A 60 -6.88 -2.74 -22.07
N PRO A 61 -6.90 -3.72 -21.17
CA PRO A 61 -6.05 -3.70 -19.97
C PRO A 61 -4.54 -3.79 -20.28
N ALA A 62 -4.13 -4.18 -21.48
CA ALA A 62 -2.71 -4.27 -21.84
C ALA A 62 -2.05 -2.89 -21.97
N ARG A 63 -2.83 -1.84 -22.25
CA ARG A 63 -2.37 -0.46 -22.42
C ARG A 63 -2.41 0.38 -21.14
N PHE A 64 -2.58 -0.25 -19.99
CA PHE A 64 -2.86 0.38 -18.73
C PHE A 64 -1.81 0.09 -17.66
N GLU A 65 -1.30 1.14 -17.01
CA GLU A 65 -0.49 1.04 -15.79
C GLU A 65 -1.20 1.77 -14.64
N PRO A 66 -1.66 1.05 -13.61
CA PRO A 66 -2.36 1.65 -12.48
C PRO A 66 -1.45 2.42 -11.52
N ASN A 67 -0.17 2.07 -11.44
CA ASN A 67 0.73 2.53 -10.39
C ASN A 67 2.12 2.94 -10.94
N PRO A 68 2.22 3.92 -11.84
CA PRO A 68 3.47 4.28 -12.52
C PRO A 68 4.57 4.74 -11.56
N LYS A 69 4.23 5.32 -10.39
CA LYS A 69 5.21 5.70 -9.35
C LYS A 69 5.96 4.48 -8.81
N ARG A 70 5.32 3.31 -8.74
CA ARG A 70 5.97 2.06 -8.27
C ARG A 70 7.02 1.54 -9.26
N ARG A 71 6.92 1.98 -10.53
CA ARG A 71 7.80 1.59 -11.62
C ARG A 71 8.94 2.60 -11.88
N VAL A 72 9.21 3.49 -10.90
CA VAL A 72 10.16 4.61 -11.04
C VAL A 72 11.58 4.17 -11.40
N ASP A 73 11.99 2.97 -11.00
CA ASP A 73 13.33 2.41 -11.27
C ASP A 73 13.43 1.70 -12.63
N GLU A 74 12.32 1.46 -13.33
CA GLU A 74 12.31 0.67 -14.57
C GLU A 74 12.64 1.49 -15.82
N GLY A 75 12.64 2.82 -15.69
CA GLY A 75 12.94 3.75 -16.79
C GLY A 75 11.81 3.89 -17.82
N SER A 76 11.16 2.80 -18.22
CA SER A 76 10.06 2.80 -19.20
C SER A 76 9.01 1.74 -18.90
N LEU A 77 7.79 1.98 -19.37
CA LEU A 77 6.62 1.10 -19.27
C LEU A 77 6.27 0.57 -20.66
N LEU A 78 5.92 -0.69 -20.77
CA LEU A 78 5.32 -1.25 -21.97
C LEU A 78 3.80 -1.24 -21.83
N LEU A 79 3.12 -0.39 -22.59
CA LEU A 79 1.67 -0.22 -22.56
C LEU A 79 1.06 -0.62 -23.92
N GLY A 80 0.66 -1.87 -24.06
CA GLY A 80 0.36 -2.47 -25.35
C GLY A 80 1.62 -2.54 -26.22
N ASP A 81 1.61 -1.83 -27.35
CA ASP A 81 2.76 -1.71 -28.27
C ASP A 81 3.60 -0.46 -28.00
N ALA A 82 3.19 0.42 -27.07
CA ALA A 82 3.85 1.67 -26.77
C ALA A 82 4.89 1.51 -25.65
N VAL A 83 6.11 2.02 -25.89
CA VAL A 83 7.14 2.16 -24.85
C VAL A 83 7.09 3.58 -24.32
N VAL A 84 6.64 3.75 -23.09
CA VAL A 84 6.42 5.04 -22.44
C VAL A 84 7.47 5.24 -21.35
N PRO A 85 8.29 6.30 -21.39
CA PRO A 85 9.18 6.63 -20.27
C PRO A 85 8.37 6.85 -18.98
N VAL A 86 8.84 6.30 -17.85
CA VAL A 86 8.18 6.50 -16.55
C VAL A 86 8.05 7.99 -16.23
N THR A 87 9.08 8.78 -16.57
CA THR A 87 9.06 10.24 -16.39
C THR A 87 7.90 10.90 -17.16
N GLU A 88 7.56 10.41 -18.37
CA GLU A 88 6.42 10.93 -19.14
C GLU A 88 5.08 10.49 -18.55
N ALA A 89 4.99 9.24 -18.06
CA ALA A 89 3.80 8.76 -17.36
C ALA A 89 3.50 9.61 -16.12
N LEU A 90 4.51 9.89 -15.28
CA LEU A 90 4.36 10.76 -14.12
C LEU A 90 4.04 12.22 -14.53
N ALA A 91 4.65 12.71 -15.61
CA ALA A 91 4.37 14.05 -16.14
C ALA A 91 2.91 14.18 -16.60
N ALA A 92 2.36 13.14 -17.21
CA ALA A 92 0.96 13.14 -17.64
C ALA A 92 -0.01 13.25 -16.43
N VAL A 93 0.26 12.54 -15.33
CA VAL A 93 -0.51 12.65 -14.08
C VAL A 93 -0.41 14.06 -13.50
N LEU A 94 0.81 14.62 -13.41
CA LEU A 94 1.05 15.96 -12.89
C LEU A 94 0.40 17.03 -13.77
N ARG A 95 0.42 16.85 -15.11
CA ARG A 95 -0.21 17.76 -16.08
C ARG A 95 -1.72 17.87 -15.83
N ARG A 96 -2.42 16.76 -15.64
CA ARG A 96 -3.87 16.75 -15.38
C ARG A 96 -4.23 17.53 -14.12
N VAL A 97 -3.43 17.34 -13.06
CA VAL A 97 -3.61 18.10 -11.80
C VAL A 97 -3.32 19.59 -11.99
N ALA A 98 -2.25 19.92 -12.69
CA ALA A 98 -1.85 21.30 -12.97
C ALA A 98 -2.89 22.04 -13.81
N GLU A 99 -3.43 21.40 -14.84
CA GLU A 99 -4.50 21.94 -15.68
C GLU A 99 -5.74 22.27 -14.87
N GLU A 100 -6.13 21.38 -13.95
CA GLU A 100 -7.26 21.61 -13.07
C GLU A 100 -7.00 22.77 -12.09
N ALA A 101 -5.79 22.85 -11.52
CA ALA A 101 -5.40 23.95 -10.65
C ALA A 101 -5.43 25.29 -11.38
N VAL A 102 -4.86 25.36 -12.60
CA VAL A 102 -4.89 26.55 -13.46
C VAL A 102 -6.31 26.94 -13.82
N ARG A 103 -7.19 25.98 -14.15
CA ARG A 103 -8.61 26.23 -14.41
C ARG A 103 -9.28 26.88 -13.19
N GLN A 104 -9.00 26.39 -11.99
CA GLN A 104 -9.56 26.93 -10.74
C GLN A 104 -8.96 28.30 -10.37
N LEU A 105 -7.79 28.65 -10.90
CA LEU A 105 -7.18 29.97 -10.78
C LEU A 105 -7.59 30.95 -11.87
N GLY A 106 -8.56 30.59 -12.73
CA GLY A 106 -9.02 31.46 -13.80
C GLY A 106 -8.03 31.60 -14.96
N GLY A 107 -7.13 30.63 -15.15
CA GLY A 107 -6.11 30.62 -16.17
C GLY A 107 -4.71 31.02 -15.67
N GLU A 108 -4.57 31.46 -14.43
CA GLU A 108 -3.29 31.82 -13.84
C GLU A 108 -2.52 30.57 -13.39
N ARG A 109 -1.19 30.63 -13.41
CA ARG A 109 -0.34 29.58 -12.89
C ARG A 109 -0.09 29.76 -11.38
N PRO A 110 0.16 28.68 -10.64
CA PRO A 110 0.61 28.83 -9.26
C PRO A 110 1.98 29.54 -9.19
N ASP A 111 2.14 30.40 -8.20
CA ASP A 111 3.41 31.10 -7.93
C ASP A 111 4.49 30.16 -7.35
N GLU A 112 4.04 29.11 -6.64
CA GLU A 112 4.89 28.09 -6.02
C GLU A 112 4.23 26.73 -6.11
N VAL A 113 5.00 25.70 -6.44
CA VAL A 113 4.56 24.31 -6.42
C VAL A 113 5.41 23.51 -5.45
N ARG A 114 4.74 22.77 -4.57
CA ARG A 114 5.35 21.87 -3.59
C ARG A 114 5.01 20.43 -3.97
N LEU A 115 6.05 19.64 -4.24
CA LEU A 115 5.90 18.25 -4.65
C LEU A 115 6.50 17.35 -3.58
N THR A 116 5.70 16.43 -3.05
CA THR A 116 6.16 15.52 -2.00
C THR A 116 6.83 14.27 -2.58
N HIS A 117 7.73 13.68 -1.80
CA HIS A 117 8.40 12.44 -2.12
C HIS A 117 8.67 11.62 -0.85
N PRO A 118 8.75 10.28 -0.91
CA PRO A 118 9.19 9.47 0.21
C PRO A 118 10.56 9.92 0.72
N ALA A 119 10.75 9.97 2.04
CA ALA A 119 12.00 10.44 2.62
C ALA A 119 13.19 9.58 2.18
N GLN A 120 12.98 8.26 2.03
CA GLN A 120 13.98 7.30 1.59
C GLN A 120 14.41 7.44 0.11
N TRP A 121 13.73 8.28 -0.68
CA TRP A 121 14.10 8.46 -2.07
C TRP A 121 15.44 9.16 -2.22
N GLY A 122 16.45 8.44 -2.71
CA GLY A 122 17.73 8.99 -3.09
C GLY A 122 17.64 9.96 -4.28
N ALA A 123 18.75 10.58 -4.61
CA ALA A 123 18.83 11.61 -5.65
C ALA A 123 18.27 11.16 -7.02
N VAL A 124 18.48 9.89 -7.39
CA VAL A 124 18.03 9.34 -8.69
C VAL A 124 16.50 9.35 -8.80
N ARG A 125 15.78 8.79 -7.83
CA ARG A 125 14.30 8.74 -7.83
C ARG A 125 13.71 10.15 -7.75
N ARG A 126 14.30 11.04 -6.94
CA ARG A 126 13.88 12.44 -6.87
C ARG A 126 14.10 13.16 -8.20
N ALA A 127 15.19 12.89 -8.90
CA ALA A 127 15.45 13.45 -10.22
C ALA A 127 14.41 13.02 -11.26
N VAL A 128 13.92 11.77 -11.22
CA VAL A 128 12.82 11.30 -12.08
C VAL A 128 11.54 12.10 -11.81
N LEU A 129 11.18 12.28 -10.54
CA LEU A 129 9.98 13.04 -10.15
C LEU A 129 10.07 14.51 -10.56
N LEU A 130 11.19 15.18 -10.25
CA LEU A 130 11.41 16.56 -10.64
C LEU A 130 11.49 16.71 -12.16
N GLY A 131 12.13 15.76 -12.84
CA GLY A 131 12.17 15.72 -14.31
C GLY A 131 10.77 15.58 -14.93
N ALA A 132 9.87 14.84 -14.30
CA ALA A 132 8.47 14.78 -14.70
C ALA A 132 7.76 16.14 -14.51
N ALA A 133 7.96 16.79 -13.35
CA ALA A 133 7.37 18.09 -13.07
C ALA A 133 7.85 19.18 -14.02
N HIS A 134 9.15 19.22 -14.36
CA HIS A 134 9.71 20.18 -15.32
C HIS A 134 9.16 20.02 -16.76
N ARG A 135 8.60 18.85 -17.10
CA ARG A 135 7.90 18.61 -18.38
C ARG A 135 6.48 19.19 -18.40
N VAL A 136 6.01 19.79 -17.31
CA VAL A 136 4.66 20.35 -17.17
C VAL A 136 4.75 21.87 -17.01
N PRO A 137 4.68 22.65 -18.12
CA PRO A 137 4.83 24.11 -18.06
C PRO A 137 3.82 24.81 -17.15
N ALA A 138 2.65 24.20 -16.94
CA ALA A 138 1.60 24.74 -16.07
C ALA A 138 2.01 24.77 -14.58
N LEU A 139 2.98 23.97 -14.14
CA LEU A 139 3.52 24.01 -12.77
C LEU A 139 4.49 25.18 -12.54
N GLY A 140 4.96 25.87 -13.58
CA GLY A 140 5.91 26.96 -13.45
C GLY A 140 7.34 26.49 -13.11
N ALA A 141 8.20 27.45 -12.75
CA ALA A 141 9.62 27.19 -12.49
C ALA A 141 9.96 27.07 -10.97
N ASN A 142 9.05 27.51 -10.09
CA ASN A 142 9.29 27.52 -8.65
C ASN A 142 8.79 26.21 -8.00
N LEU A 143 9.58 25.14 -8.20
CA LEU A 143 9.30 23.80 -7.70
C LEU A 143 10.10 23.54 -6.41
N LEU A 144 9.43 23.12 -5.35
CA LEU A 144 10.02 22.72 -4.08
C LEU A 144 9.71 21.23 -3.84
N ALA A 145 10.75 20.43 -3.66
CA ALA A 145 10.60 19.02 -3.26
C ALA A 145 10.60 18.89 -1.74
N LEU A 146 9.65 18.16 -1.17
CA LEU A 146 9.45 18.00 0.26
C LEU A 146 9.37 16.51 0.65
N PRO A 147 10.06 16.08 1.72
CA PRO A 147 9.83 14.75 2.26
C PRO A 147 8.39 14.61 2.81
N GLU A 148 7.71 13.52 2.44
CA GLU A 148 6.35 13.19 2.89
C GLU A 148 6.18 13.25 4.42
N PRO A 149 7.11 12.70 5.27
CA PRO A 149 6.95 12.77 6.71
C PRO A 149 7.09 14.19 7.28
N VAL A 150 7.82 15.09 6.62
CA VAL A 150 7.88 16.52 7.01
C VAL A 150 6.53 17.18 6.75
N ALA A 151 5.92 16.90 5.62
CA ALA A 151 4.59 17.37 5.31
C ALA A 151 3.55 16.81 6.31
N ALA A 152 3.61 15.52 6.61
CA ALA A 152 2.74 14.89 7.61
C ALA A 152 2.86 15.55 8.99
N ALA A 153 4.09 15.82 9.45
CA ALA A 153 4.31 16.51 10.74
C ALA A 153 3.77 17.95 10.73
N ALA A 154 3.93 18.68 9.63
CA ALA A 154 3.37 20.02 9.48
C ALA A 154 1.82 19.99 9.51
N HIS A 155 1.21 18.97 8.89
CA HIS A 155 -0.24 18.75 8.98
C HIS A 155 -0.69 18.47 10.41
N PHE A 156 -0.03 17.54 11.10
CA PHE A 156 -0.32 17.25 12.51
C PHE A 156 -0.26 18.50 13.38
N ALA A 157 0.80 19.30 13.22
CA ALA A 157 0.99 20.52 14.00
C ALA A 157 0.03 21.66 13.65
N SER A 158 -0.67 21.59 12.52
CA SER A 158 -1.66 22.61 12.10
C SER A 158 -2.99 22.52 12.85
N PHE A 159 -3.25 21.42 13.57
CA PHE A 159 -4.50 21.23 14.29
C PHE A 159 -4.47 21.91 15.67
N PRO A 160 -5.58 22.50 16.10
CA PRO A 160 -5.71 23.09 17.43
C PRO A 160 -5.38 22.05 18.52
N GLY A 161 -4.52 22.46 19.47
CA GLY A 161 -4.10 21.61 20.59
C GLY A 161 -3.07 20.53 20.24
N ARG A 162 -2.54 20.50 19.01
CA ARG A 162 -1.50 19.56 18.57
C ARG A 162 -0.21 20.27 18.15
N SER A 163 0.11 21.38 18.81
CA SER A 163 1.37 22.09 18.54
C SER A 163 2.58 21.19 18.85
N LEU A 164 3.55 21.21 17.96
CA LEU A 164 4.83 20.53 18.17
C LEU A 164 5.88 21.62 18.44
N PRO A 165 6.21 21.91 19.72
CA PRO A 165 7.18 22.95 20.06
C PRO A 165 8.58 22.54 19.57
N PRO A 166 9.50 23.51 19.39
CA PRO A 166 10.90 23.20 19.09
C PRO A 166 11.48 22.17 20.07
N GLY A 167 12.10 21.11 19.52
CA GLY A 167 12.56 19.94 20.28
C GLY A 167 11.52 18.84 20.47
N GLY A 168 10.25 19.11 20.22
CA GLY A 168 9.20 18.08 20.20
C GLY A 168 9.39 17.12 19.03
N THR A 169 9.04 15.85 19.23
CA THR A 169 9.22 14.79 18.23
C THR A 169 7.92 14.04 17.97
N LEU A 170 7.68 13.69 16.71
CA LEU A 170 6.51 12.97 16.24
C LEU A 170 6.96 11.75 15.44
N ALA A 171 6.37 10.60 15.69
CA ALA A 171 6.51 9.46 14.78
C ALA A 171 5.42 9.52 13.71
N VAL A 172 5.80 9.35 12.46
CA VAL A 172 4.89 9.24 11.32
C VAL A 172 4.89 7.79 10.86
N TYR A 173 3.72 7.22 10.73
CA TYR A 173 3.47 5.88 10.20
C TYR A 173 2.65 6.05 8.92
N ASP A 174 3.27 5.89 7.78
CA ASP A 174 2.64 6.04 6.47
C ASP A 174 2.45 4.66 5.83
N LEU A 175 1.21 4.19 5.84
CA LEU A 175 0.85 2.97 5.11
C LEU A 175 0.05 3.36 3.87
N GLY A 176 0.79 3.51 2.79
CA GLY A 176 0.26 3.83 1.47
C GLY A 176 -0.34 2.64 0.74
N ALA A 177 -0.56 2.82 -0.55
CA ALA A 177 -0.99 1.72 -1.42
C ALA A 177 0.19 0.82 -1.83
N GLY A 178 1.37 1.38 -2.05
CA GLY A 178 2.53 0.66 -2.58
C GLY A 178 3.58 0.29 -1.55
N THR A 179 3.79 1.12 -0.55
CA THR A 179 4.85 0.99 0.45
C THR A 179 4.33 1.30 1.85
N PHE A 180 5.07 0.82 2.83
CA PHE A 180 5.04 1.33 4.19
C PHE A 180 6.30 2.16 4.41
N ASP A 181 6.14 3.38 4.85
CA ASP A 181 7.22 4.29 5.22
C ASP A 181 7.00 4.78 6.66
N CYS A 182 8.06 4.92 7.43
CA CYS A 182 7.98 5.52 8.75
C CYS A 182 9.16 6.46 8.99
N ALA A 183 8.90 7.48 9.78
CA ALA A 183 9.91 8.45 10.16
C ALA A 183 9.68 9.00 11.55
N VAL A 184 10.75 9.41 12.21
CA VAL A 184 10.71 10.28 13.38
C VAL A 184 11.08 11.69 12.93
N VAL A 185 10.18 12.62 13.19
CA VAL A 185 10.30 14.02 12.78
C VAL A 185 10.44 14.90 14.04
N GLY A 186 11.47 15.71 14.06
CA GLY A 186 11.70 16.72 15.11
C GLY A 186 11.25 18.09 14.66
N ALA A 187 10.61 18.85 15.56
CA ALA A 187 10.31 20.25 15.37
C ALA A 187 11.53 21.12 15.70
N THR A 188 11.77 22.12 14.87
CA THR A 188 12.82 23.14 15.06
C THR A 188 12.20 24.52 15.09
N GLY A 189 12.98 25.56 15.44
CA GLY A 189 12.51 26.95 15.35
C GLY A 189 12.17 27.42 13.92
N ARG A 190 12.54 26.65 12.89
CA ARG A 190 12.36 27.01 11.48
C ARG A 190 11.49 26.02 10.69
N GLY A 191 10.93 24.99 11.35
CA GLY A 191 10.12 23.96 10.71
C GLY A 191 10.43 22.56 11.24
N PHE A 192 10.46 21.56 10.39
CA PHE A 192 10.57 20.16 10.78
C PHE A 192 11.78 19.48 10.13
N VAL A 193 12.37 18.52 10.86
CA VAL A 193 13.53 17.74 10.42
C VAL A 193 13.26 16.24 10.60
N VAL A 194 13.61 15.41 9.61
CA VAL A 194 13.61 13.94 9.77
C VAL A 194 14.83 13.55 10.61
N LEU A 195 14.60 12.94 11.75
CA LEU A 195 15.65 12.46 12.65
C LEU A 195 16.09 11.04 12.29
N ALA A 196 15.14 10.20 11.95
CA ALA A 196 15.37 8.85 11.47
C ALA A 196 14.21 8.45 10.53
N GLU A 197 14.48 7.54 9.61
CA GLU A 197 13.50 7.01 8.66
C GLU A 197 13.83 5.56 8.31
N ASP A 198 12.79 4.78 8.03
CA ASP A 198 12.89 3.41 7.55
C ASP A 198 11.57 3.03 6.85
N GLY A 199 11.46 1.84 6.26
CA GLY A 199 10.24 1.39 5.61
C GLY A 199 10.34 0.01 4.99
N LEU A 200 9.24 -0.41 4.38
CA LEU A 200 9.09 -1.70 3.72
C LEU A 200 8.53 -1.45 2.31
N SER A 201 9.32 -1.76 1.31
CA SER A 201 8.92 -1.63 -0.10
C SER A 201 7.97 -2.74 -0.57
N ASP A 202 7.84 -3.80 0.22
CA ASP A 202 7.03 -4.99 -0.01
C ASP A 202 5.78 -5.05 0.90
N LEU A 203 5.37 -3.91 1.47
CA LEU A 203 4.18 -3.78 2.28
C LEU A 203 3.42 -2.49 1.96
N GLY A 204 2.24 -2.64 1.41
CA GLY A 204 1.28 -1.58 1.14
C GLY A 204 -0.12 -2.13 0.93
N GLY A 205 -1.07 -1.28 0.61
CA GLY A 205 -2.46 -1.68 0.36
C GLY A 205 -2.63 -2.69 -0.78
N LEU A 206 -1.75 -2.63 -1.79
CA LEU A 206 -1.74 -3.59 -2.92
C LEU A 206 -1.27 -4.98 -2.48
N ASP A 207 -0.38 -5.07 -1.50
CA ASP A 207 0.09 -6.35 -0.96
C ASP A 207 -1.01 -6.98 -0.08
N VAL A 208 -1.80 -6.14 0.61
CA VAL A 208 -3.02 -6.57 1.31
C VAL A 208 -4.07 -7.09 0.32
N ASP A 209 -4.29 -6.38 -0.79
CA ASP A 209 -5.21 -6.82 -1.87
C ASP A 209 -4.76 -8.18 -2.43
N GLN A 210 -3.47 -8.37 -2.66
CA GLN A 210 -2.91 -9.62 -3.15
C GLN A 210 -3.11 -10.77 -2.15
N ALA A 211 -2.84 -10.55 -0.87
CA ALA A 211 -3.05 -11.55 0.18
C ALA A 211 -4.53 -11.97 0.28
N LEU A 212 -5.46 -11.01 0.14
CA LEU A 212 -6.89 -11.29 0.13
C LEU A 212 -7.32 -12.05 -1.13
N ALA A 213 -6.81 -11.66 -2.31
CA ALA A 213 -7.07 -12.38 -3.57
C ALA A 213 -6.58 -13.84 -3.51
N GLU A 214 -5.41 -14.07 -2.93
CA GLU A 214 -4.87 -15.42 -2.72
C GLU A 214 -5.70 -16.24 -1.74
N HIS A 215 -6.21 -15.62 -0.68
CA HIS A 215 -7.10 -16.26 0.29
C HIS A 215 -8.39 -16.72 -0.39
N LEU A 216 -9.05 -15.84 -1.14
CA LEU A 216 -10.24 -16.17 -1.93
C LEU A 216 -9.95 -17.26 -2.96
N GLY A 217 -8.79 -17.17 -3.63
CA GLY A 217 -8.35 -18.19 -4.57
C GLY A 217 -8.25 -19.59 -3.95
N ARG A 218 -7.76 -19.71 -2.72
CA ARG A 218 -7.70 -20.99 -2.02
C ARG A 218 -9.10 -21.58 -1.75
N GLN A 219 -10.11 -20.74 -1.59
CA GLN A 219 -11.49 -21.19 -1.36
C GLN A 219 -12.14 -21.72 -2.64
N VAL A 220 -11.89 -21.09 -3.80
CA VAL A 220 -12.64 -21.35 -5.03
C VAL A 220 -11.87 -22.13 -6.10
N SER A 221 -10.55 -22.11 -6.09
CA SER A 221 -9.71 -22.67 -7.18
C SER A 221 -9.87 -24.18 -7.39
N THR A 222 -10.32 -24.90 -6.37
CA THR A 222 -10.56 -26.35 -6.47
C THR A 222 -11.76 -26.69 -7.37
N ALA A 223 -12.70 -25.76 -7.54
CA ALA A 223 -13.88 -25.94 -8.39
C ALA A 223 -13.52 -25.92 -9.89
N ASP A 224 -12.63 -25.02 -10.30
CA ASP A 224 -12.06 -24.94 -11.66
C ASP A 224 -10.61 -24.41 -11.61
N PRO A 225 -9.62 -25.29 -11.39
CA PRO A 225 -8.22 -24.91 -11.32
C PRO A 225 -7.69 -24.26 -12.61
N ALA A 226 -8.17 -24.71 -13.78
CA ALA A 226 -7.72 -24.16 -15.06
C ALA A 226 -8.23 -22.73 -15.27
N ARG A 227 -9.48 -22.45 -14.90
CA ARG A 227 -10.05 -21.09 -14.93
C ARG A 227 -9.31 -20.17 -13.96
N TRP A 228 -9.03 -20.64 -12.74
CA TRP A 228 -8.27 -19.86 -11.75
C TRP A 228 -6.86 -19.52 -12.27
N GLN A 229 -6.16 -20.47 -12.88
CA GLN A 229 -4.86 -20.20 -13.49
C GLN A 229 -4.91 -19.14 -14.59
N ARG A 230 -5.96 -19.13 -15.43
CA ARG A 230 -6.15 -18.07 -16.43
C ARG A 230 -6.42 -16.70 -15.81
N LEU A 231 -7.06 -16.62 -14.62
CA LEU A 231 -7.20 -15.36 -13.89
C LEU A 231 -5.88 -14.85 -13.32
N LEU A 232 -5.01 -15.76 -12.86
CA LEU A 232 -3.68 -15.38 -12.36
C LEU A 232 -2.72 -14.99 -13.48
N ARG A 233 -2.80 -15.66 -14.63
CA ARG A 233 -1.95 -15.47 -15.82
C ARG A 233 -2.80 -15.29 -17.06
N PRO A 234 -3.41 -14.11 -17.25
CA PRO A 234 -4.35 -13.88 -18.34
C PRO A 234 -3.63 -13.81 -19.69
N GLU A 235 -4.06 -14.62 -20.62
CA GLU A 235 -3.56 -14.64 -22.00
C GLU A 235 -4.47 -13.83 -22.92
N SER A 236 -5.80 -13.98 -22.76
CA SER A 236 -6.79 -13.27 -23.56
C SER A 236 -7.19 -11.91 -22.97
N THR A 237 -7.77 -11.04 -23.80
CA THR A 237 -8.38 -9.79 -23.33
C THR A 237 -9.54 -10.03 -22.38
N ALA A 238 -10.30 -11.10 -22.57
CA ALA A 238 -11.39 -11.48 -21.67
C ALA A 238 -10.86 -11.86 -20.28
N ASP A 239 -9.77 -12.65 -20.22
CA ASP A 239 -9.14 -13.01 -18.93
C ASP A 239 -8.53 -11.80 -18.23
N ARG A 240 -7.89 -10.89 -18.98
CA ARG A 240 -7.38 -9.62 -18.41
C ARG A 240 -8.48 -8.75 -17.83
N ARG A 241 -9.65 -8.69 -18.48
CA ARG A 241 -10.82 -7.97 -17.96
C ARG A 241 -11.34 -8.62 -16.68
N ALA A 242 -11.48 -9.96 -16.68
CA ALA A 242 -11.94 -10.71 -15.51
C ALA A 242 -10.94 -10.58 -14.33
N GLN A 243 -9.63 -10.68 -14.58
CA GLN A 243 -8.60 -10.46 -13.56
C GLN A 243 -8.70 -9.04 -12.98
N ARG A 244 -8.88 -8.04 -13.84
CA ARG A 244 -9.00 -6.65 -13.39
C ARG A 244 -10.24 -6.44 -12.52
N ALA A 245 -11.41 -6.95 -12.96
CA ALA A 245 -12.63 -6.87 -12.19
C ALA A 245 -12.44 -7.49 -10.79
N LEU A 246 -11.88 -8.70 -10.72
CA LEU A 246 -11.58 -9.35 -9.45
C LEU A 246 -10.66 -8.50 -8.56
N ARG A 247 -9.63 -7.85 -9.12
CA ARG A 247 -8.76 -6.97 -8.33
C ARG A 247 -9.48 -5.73 -7.81
N GLU A 248 -10.39 -5.15 -8.60
CA GLU A 248 -11.22 -4.01 -8.19
C GLU A 248 -12.18 -4.43 -7.06
N ASP A 249 -12.81 -5.61 -7.17
CA ASP A 249 -13.74 -6.15 -6.15
C ASP A 249 -13.02 -6.54 -4.85
N VAL A 250 -11.85 -7.16 -4.94
CA VAL A 250 -10.99 -7.45 -3.78
C VAL A 250 -10.57 -6.17 -3.05
N ARG A 251 -10.17 -5.13 -3.79
CA ARG A 251 -9.85 -3.83 -3.21
C ARG A 251 -11.05 -3.20 -2.52
N ALA A 252 -12.21 -3.23 -3.17
CA ALA A 252 -13.45 -2.72 -2.58
C ALA A 252 -13.83 -3.47 -1.28
N ALA A 253 -13.67 -4.80 -1.27
CA ALA A 253 -13.88 -5.61 -0.08
C ALA A 253 -12.91 -5.26 1.05
N LYS A 254 -11.60 -5.13 0.77
CA LYS A 254 -10.62 -4.65 1.76
C LYS A 254 -11.04 -3.30 2.37
N GLU A 255 -11.45 -2.34 1.55
CA GLU A 255 -11.89 -1.02 2.02
C GLU A 255 -13.19 -1.12 2.84
N ALA A 256 -14.13 -2.00 2.45
CA ALA A 256 -15.34 -2.27 3.21
C ALA A 256 -15.04 -2.90 4.57
N LEU A 257 -14.11 -3.86 4.64
CA LEU A 257 -13.71 -4.52 5.87
C LEU A 257 -13.04 -3.61 6.90
N SER A 258 -12.57 -2.43 6.50
CA SER A 258 -12.12 -1.40 7.44
C SER A 258 -13.29 -0.77 8.23
N ARG A 259 -14.52 -0.87 7.71
CA ARG A 259 -15.74 -0.29 8.30
C ARG A 259 -16.75 -1.35 8.74
N HIS A 260 -16.82 -2.47 8.03
CA HIS A 260 -17.80 -3.54 8.23
C HIS A 260 -17.13 -4.83 8.70
N PRO A 261 -17.81 -5.69 9.46
CA PRO A 261 -17.25 -6.94 9.94
C PRO A 261 -17.07 -8.00 8.84
N GLN A 262 -17.79 -7.85 7.72
CA GLN A 262 -17.75 -8.78 6.59
C GLN A 262 -18.02 -8.03 5.28
N ALA A 263 -17.63 -8.63 4.16
CA ALA A 263 -17.87 -8.15 2.81
C ALA A 263 -18.05 -9.32 1.84
N ASP A 264 -18.97 -9.16 0.90
CA ASP A 264 -19.12 -10.07 -0.23
C ASP A 264 -18.19 -9.64 -1.35
N VAL A 265 -17.55 -10.60 -1.99
CA VAL A 265 -16.66 -10.39 -3.14
C VAL A 265 -17.26 -11.07 -4.36
N PRO A 266 -17.73 -10.30 -5.35
CA PRO A 266 -18.15 -10.86 -6.63
C PRO A 266 -17.00 -11.60 -7.30
N MET A 267 -17.22 -12.85 -7.68
CA MET A 267 -16.20 -13.69 -8.28
C MET A 267 -16.49 -13.88 -9.79
N PRO A 268 -15.43 -13.89 -10.63
CA PRO A 268 -15.60 -14.18 -12.06
C PRO A 268 -16.17 -15.60 -12.30
N GLU A 269 -17.14 -15.72 -13.18
CA GLU A 269 -17.67 -17.03 -13.57
C GLU A 269 -16.56 -18.04 -13.95
N PRO A 270 -16.71 -19.31 -13.55
CA PRO A 270 -17.86 -19.98 -12.93
C PRO A 270 -17.83 -20.02 -11.39
N PHE A 271 -17.01 -19.23 -10.74
CA PHE A 271 -16.87 -19.26 -9.29
C PHE A 271 -18.07 -18.59 -8.61
N PRO A 272 -18.57 -19.14 -7.49
CA PRO A 272 -19.57 -18.46 -6.68
C PRO A 272 -18.96 -17.24 -5.97
N ASP A 273 -19.77 -16.23 -5.69
CA ASP A 273 -19.36 -15.10 -4.86
C ASP A 273 -18.85 -15.58 -3.50
N ALA A 274 -17.87 -14.91 -2.98
CA ALA A 274 -17.19 -15.29 -1.75
C ALA A 274 -17.46 -14.27 -0.65
N LEU A 275 -17.78 -14.77 0.55
CA LEU A 275 -17.87 -13.96 1.76
C LEU A 275 -16.51 -13.96 2.46
N VAL A 276 -16.04 -12.78 2.86
CA VAL A 276 -14.84 -12.62 3.66
C VAL A 276 -15.12 -11.76 4.89
N THR A 277 -14.50 -12.11 6.01
CA THR A 277 -14.63 -11.41 7.28
C THR A 277 -13.41 -10.54 7.58
N ARG A 278 -13.60 -9.50 8.40
CA ARG A 278 -12.48 -8.69 8.93
C ARG A 278 -11.48 -9.56 9.69
N GLY A 279 -11.93 -10.53 10.47
CA GLY A 279 -11.06 -11.42 11.23
C GLY A 279 -10.14 -12.25 10.34
N GLU A 280 -10.64 -12.75 9.20
CA GLU A 280 -9.83 -13.47 8.21
C GLU A 280 -8.79 -12.53 7.58
N LEU A 281 -9.20 -11.33 7.14
CA LEU A 281 -8.28 -10.34 6.61
C LEU A 281 -7.18 -9.99 7.64
N GLU A 282 -7.55 -9.68 8.88
CA GLU A 282 -6.60 -9.34 9.94
C GLU A 282 -5.64 -10.50 10.25
N ALA A 283 -6.10 -11.73 10.22
CA ALA A 283 -5.24 -12.90 10.40
C ALA A 283 -4.20 -13.04 9.27
N LEU A 284 -4.62 -12.79 8.02
CA LEU A 284 -3.74 -12.84 6.84
C LEU A 284 -2.63 -11.79 6.90
N ILE A 285 -2.96 -10.55 7.30
CA ILE A 285 -2.03 -9.42 7.19
C ILE A 285 -1.27 -9.12 8.49
N ARG A 286 -1.69 -9.71 9.62
CA ARG A 286 -1.07 -9.48 10.94
C ARG A 286 0.45 -9.66 10.95
N PRO A 287 1.04 -10.71 10.36
CA PRO A 287 2.50 -10.86 10.36
C PRO A 287 3.22 -9.68 9.69
N ASN A 288 2.70 -9.19 8.56
CA ASN A 288 3.28 -8.07 7.84
C ASN A 288 3.10 -6.74 8.59
N LEU A 289 1.94 -6.52 9.20
CA LEU A 289 1.71 -5.33 10.02
C LEU A 289 2.54 -5.34 11.32
N LEU A 290 2.76 -6.50 11.95
CA LEU A 290 3.70 -6.59 13.08
C LEU A 290 5.11 -6.20 12.65
N ARG A 291 5.55 -6.64 11.46
CA ARG A 291 6.86 -6.25 10.92
C ARG A 291 6.96 -4.73 10.75
N SER A 292 5.93 -4.06 10.25
CA SER A 292 5.94 -2.60 10.10
C SER A 292 5.99 -1.86 11.44
N VAL A 293 5.29 -2.36 12.45
CA VAL A 293 5.31 -1.79 13.80
C VAL A 293 6.69 -1.97 14.46
N GLU A 294 7.37 -3.10 14.24
CA GLU A 294 8.75 -3.28 14.72
C GLU A 294 9.76 -2.39 13.97
N VAL A 295 9.57 -2.15 12.66
CA VAL A 295 10.37 -1.17 11.91
C VAL A 295 10.17 0.23 12.50
N LEU A 296 8.94 0.66 12.76
CA LEU A 296 8.68 1.94 13.44
C LEU A 296 9.38 2.01 14.80
N ALA A 297 9.30 0.94 15.61
CA ALA A 297 9.97 0.90 16.90
C ALA A 297 11.50 0.97 16.78
N ALA A 298 12.08 0.35 15.74
CA ALA A 298 13.50 0.46 15.45
C ALA A 298 13.89 1.89 15.02
N THR A 299 13.06 2.54 14.21
CA THR A 299 13.27 3.93 13.76
C THR A 299 13.23 4.91 14.92
N VAL A 300 12.31 4.72 15.88
CA VAL A 300 12.28 5.55 17.12
C VAL A 300 13.57 5.38 17.92
N ARG A 301 14.06 4.15 18.09
CA ARG A 301 15.33 3.89 18.76
C ARG A 301 16.53 4.46 17.99
N ALA A 302 16.52 4.40 16.66
CA ALA A 302 17.58 4.98 15.83
C ALA A 302 17.65 6.51 15.94
N ALA A 303 16.52 7.17 16.23
CA ALA A 303 16.47 8.59 16.58
C ALA A 303 16.99 8.89 18.01
N GLY A 304 17.38 7.89 18.79
CA GLY A 304 17.80 8.04 20.19
C GLY A 304 16.65 8.31 21.15
N LEU A 305 15.43 7.94 20.79
CA LEU A 305 14.20 8.24 21.54
C LEU A 305 13.53 6.97 22.09
N GLU A 306 12.71 7.18 23.11
CA GLU A 306 11.78 6.18 23.61
C GLU A 306 10.34 6.52 23.19
N PRO A 307 9.46 5.53 23.00
CA PRO A 307 8.07 5.77 22.58
C PRO A 307 7.32 6.81 23.42
N ARG A 308 7.54 6.82 24.73
CA ARG A 308 6.89 7.75 25.68
C ARG A 308 7.35 9.20 25.55
N THR A 309 8.48 9.48 24.86
CA THR A 309 8.99 10.83 24.65
C THR A 309 8.43 11.48 23.38
N LEU A 310 7.73 10.70 22.57
CA LEU A 310 7.06 11.19 21.36
C LEU A 310 5.81 11.99 21.73
N ALA A 311 5.54 13.05 21.00
CA ALA A 311 4.27 13.77 21.08
C ALA A 311 3.09 12.88 20.62
N GLY A 312 3.38 11.85 19.84
CA GLY A 312 2.41 10.87 19.38
C GLY A 312 2.94 10.04 18.20
N VAL A 313 2.08 9.15 17.73
CA VAL A 313 2.24 8.44 16.45
C VAL A 313 1.13 8.92 15.54
N TYR A 314 1.49 9.46 14.39
CA TYR A 314 0.55 9.98 13.40
C TYR A 314 0.41 9.02 12.22
N LEU A 315 -0.83 8.59 11.95
CA LEU A 315 -1.17 7.68 10.86
C LEU A 315 -1.52 8.48 9.61
N VAL A 316 -0.82 8.21 8.53
CA VAL A 316 -1.10 8.75 7.19
C VAL A 316 -1.14 7.62 6.17
N GLY A 317 -1.59 7.93 4.94
CA GLY A 317 -1.81 6.93 3.90
C GLY A 317 -3.15 6.19 4.03
N GLY A 318 -3.77 5.86 2.90
CA GLY A 318 -5.12 5.28 2.86
C GLY A 318 -5.25 3.92 3.54
N SER A 319 -4.19 3.11 3.51
CA SER A 319 -4.18 1.77 4.11
C SER A 319 -4.01 1.79 5.63
N SER A 320 -3.61 2.92 6.23
CA SER A 320 -3.60 3.10 7.69
C SER A 320 -5.00 3.09 8.32
N ARG A 321 -6.06 3.15 7.50
CA ARG A 321 -7.46 2.99 7.92
C ARG A 321 -7.80 1.56 8.37
N ILE A 322 -6.96 0.57 8.09
CA ILE A 322 -7.14 -0.81 8.56
C ILE A 322 -7.06 -0.82 10.09
N PRO A 323 -8.13 -1.23 10.81
CA PRO A 323 -8.20 -1.07 12.27
C PRO A 323 -7.07 -1.76 13.03
N LEU A 324 -6.59 -2.89 12.51
CA LEU A 324 -5.49 -3.64 13.09
C LEU A 324 -4.20 -2.81 13.22
N VAL A 325 -3.96 -1.84 12.33
CA VAL A 325 -2.79 -0.94 12.40
C VAL A 325 -2.77 -0.17 13.71
N ALA A 326 -3.87 0.51 14.03
CA ALA A 326 -3.98 1.28 15.28
C ALA A 326 -3.86 0.39 16.52
N THR A 327 -4.46 -0.79 16.47
CA THR A 327 -4.40 -1.79 17.55
C THR A 327 -2.96 -2.21 17.83
N LEU A 328 -2.22 -2.63 16.81
CA LEU A 328 -0.84 -3.11 16.97
C LEU A 328 0.12 -2.00 17.43
N ILE A 329 -0.06 -0.77 16.96
CA ILE A 329 0.72 0.37 17.42
C ILE A 329 0.41 0.65 18.88
N ALA A 330 -0.87 0.67 19.28
CA ALA A 330 -1.27 0.89 20.67
C ALA A 330 -0.70 -0.19 21.61
N GLU A 331 -0.75 -1.45 21.21
CA GLU A 331 -0.17 -2.57 21.94
C GLU A 331 1.35 -2.41 22.12
N ARG A 332 2.05 -2.00 21.05
CA ARG A 332 3.51 -1.94 21.05
C ARG A 332 4.09 -0.69 21.72
N PHE A 333 3.42 0.46 21.56
CA PHE A 333 3.91 1.75 22.03
C PHE A 333 3.25 2.22 23.32
N GLY A 334 2.14 1.61 23.74
CA GLY A 334 1.35 2.06 24.89
C GLY A 334 0.63 3.39 24.67
N VAL A 335 0.55 3.87 23.42
CA VAL A 335 -0.12 5.11 23.03
C VAL A 335 -1.08 4.86 21.88
N VAL A 336 -2.26 5.46 21.93
CA VAL A 336 -3.22 5.40 20.83
C VAL A 336 -2.71 6.32 19.71
N PRO A 337 -2.48 5.79 18.50
CA PRO A 337 -2.04 6.62 17.41
C PRO A 337 -3.14 7.60 16.99
N THR A 338 -2.74 8.73 16.46
CA THR A 338 -3.64 9.72 15.89
C THR A 338 -3.91 9.38 14.43
N SER A 339 -5.17 9.23 14.07
CA SER A 339 -5.63 9.25 12.69
C SER A 339 -6.56 10.44 12.51
N LEU A 340 -6.46 11.11 11.39
CA LEU A 340 -7.39 12.19 11.00
C LEU A 340 -8.30 11.67 9.89
N ASP A 341 -9.42 12.36 9.73
CA ASP A 341 -10.30 12.09 8.59
C ASP A 341 -9.52 12.31 7.28
N GLN A 342 -9.66 11.38 6.33
CA GLN A 342 -8.97 11.40 5.05
C GLN A 342 -7.42 11.39 5.18
N PRO A 343 -6.82 10.36 5.80
CA PRO A 343 -5.36 10.26 5.97
C PRO A 343 -4.59 10.27 4.64
N GLU A 344 -5.26 10.00 3.52
CA GLU A 344 -4.71 10.10 2.16
C GLU A 344 -4.49 11.53 1.69
N THR A 345 -5.11 12.54 2.31
CA THR A 345 -4.91 13.96 1.97
C THR A 345 -3.90 14.67 2.88
N ALA A 346 -3.50 14.01 3.96
CA ALA A 346 -2.70 14.60 5.03
C ALA A 346 -1.35 15.15 4.54
N VAL A 347 -0.68 14.42 3.67
CA VAL A 347 0.62 14.80 3.11
C VAL A 347 0.50 16.04 2.22
N ALA A 348 -0.48 16.07 1.31
CA ALA A 348 -0.69 17.23 0.43
C ALA A 348 -1.10 18.49 1.20
N LEU A 349 -2.00 18.35 2.20
CA LEU A 349 -2.39 19.44 3.09
C LEU A 349 -1.21 19.93 3.92
N GLY A 350 -0.45 18.99 4.47
CA GLY A 350 0.72 19.30 5.29
C GLY A 350 1.84 19.99 4.52
N ALA A 351 2.07 19.60 3.28
CA ALA A 351 3.05 20.23 2.41
C ALA A 351 2.81 21.75 2.27
N HIS A 352 1.53 22.15 2.32
CA HIS A 352 1.16 23.56 2.31
C HIS A 352 1.63 24.32 3.56
N HIS A 353 1.64 23.65 4.72
CA HIS A 353 1.99 24.25 6.01
C HIS A 353 3.49 24.26 6.31
N VAL A 354 4.32 23.62 5.49
CA VAL A 354 5.78 23.62 5.69
C VAL A 354 6.32 25.04 5.46
N PRO A 355 7.06 25.64 6.41
CA PRO A 355 7.68 26.95 6.21
C PRO A 355 8.67 26.92 5.04
N ARG A 356 8.67 27.96 4.21
CA ARG A 356 9.53 28.05 3.03
C ARG A 356 11.03 27.97 3.37
N GLU A 357 11.42 28.60 4.46
CA GLU A 357 12.79 28.61 4.98
C GLU A 357 13.24 27.23 5.48
N GLY A 358 12.30 26.38 5.96
CA GLY A 358 12.57 25.01 6.38
C GLY A 358 12.87 24.06 5.23
N VAL A 359 12.44 24.40 4.01
CA VAL A 359 12.67 23.60 2.79
C VAL A 359 14.06 23.83 2.22
N ALA A 360 14.54 25.07 2.20
CA ALA A 360 15.83 25.46 1.64
C ALA A 360 17.03 24.89 2.41
N MET A 361 16.89 24.61 3.69
CA MET A 361 18.01 24.16 4.56
C MET A 361 18.40 22.68 4.37
N ARG A 362 17.71 21.90 3.53
CA ARG A 362 17.91 20.44 3.51
C ARG A 362 18.68 19.88 2.34
N THR A 363 18.97 20.69 1.35
CA THR A 363 19.75 20.21 0.19
C THR A 363 21.24 20.20 0.47
N ASP A 364 21.72 20.97 1.46
CA ASP A 364 23.16 21.22 1.64
C ASP A 364 23.76 20.80 2.99
N GLU A 365 22.99 20.42 4.01
CA GLU A 365 23.52 20.21 5.37
C GLU A 365 23.53 18.75 5.90
N VAL A 366 23.15 17.77 5.13
CA VAL A 366 23.33 16.39 5.55
C VAL A 366 24.63 15.88 4.95
N ALA A 367 25.73 16.01 5.70
CA ALA A 367 26.89 15.17 5.48
C ALA A 367 26.42 13.70 5.43
N PRO A 368 26.91 12.88 4.50
CA PRO A 368 26.45 11.50 4.37
C PRO A 368 26.75 10.78 5.69
N GLN A 369 25.72 10.55 6.49
CA GLN A 369 25.83 9.56 7.55
C GLN A 369 26.03 8.24 6.82
N THR A 370 27.24 7.69 6.96
CA THR A 370 27.61 6.40 6.42
C THR A 370 26.59 5.37 6.89
N HIS A 371 25.67 5.01 6.00
CA HIS A 371 24.83 3.86 6.20
C HIS A 371 25.75 2.66 6.42
N ARG A 372 25.74 2.12 7.61
CA ARG A 372 26.29 0.78 7.84
C ARG A 372 25.41 -0.16 7.02
N HIS A 373 25.91 -0.48 5.83
CA HIS A 373 25.35 -1.54 5.01
C HIS A 373 25.14 -2.77 5.89
N THR A 374 23.90 -3.15 6.07
CA THR A 374 23.58 -4.51 6.44
C THR A 374 24.30 -5.41 5.43
N ARG A 375 25.13 -6.32 5.93
CA ARG A 375 25.86 -7.28 5.11
C ARG A 375 24.89 -7.93 4.12
N PRO A 376 25.26 -8.02 2.84
CA PRO A 376 24.44 -8.79 1.90
C PRO A 376 24.37 -10.24 2.41
N PHE A 377 23.19 -10.80 2.36
CA PHE A 377 22.98 -12.22 2.61
C PHE A 377 23.92 -13.01 1.71
N PRO A 378 24.61 -14.06 2.21
CA PRO A 378 25.39 -14.92 1.36
C PRO A 378 24.46 -15.55 0.30
N PRO A 379 24.92 -15.70 -0.95
CA PRO A 379 24.13 -16.35 -1.98
C PRO A 379 23.77 -17.77 -1.57
N PRO A 380 22.62 -18.30 -1.98
CA PRO A 380 22.24 -19.68 -1.70
C PRO A 380 23.31 -20.62 -2.24
N ALA A 381 23.71 -21.60 -1.42
CA ALA A 381 24.71 -22.61 -1.77
C ALA A 381 24.26 -23.31 -3.07
N ALA A 382 25.20 -23.40 -4.01
CA ALA A 382 24.99 -24.14 -5.26
C ALA A 382 24.69 -25.62 -4.96
N PRO A 383 23.85 -26.28 -5.75
CA PRO A 383 23.59 -27.70 -5.58
C PRO A 383 24.84 -28.49 -5.78
N HIS A 384 25.17 -29.39 -4.83
CA HIS A 384 26.27 -30.29 -4.89
C HIS A 384 26.19 -31.16 -6.14
N THR A 385 27.12 -30.97 -7.04
CA THR A 385 27.36 -31.86 -8.20
C THR A 385 27.74 -33.25 -7.70
N ALA A 386 27.07 -34.27 -8.23
CA ALA A 386 27.27 -35.66 -7.91
C ALA A 386 28.73 -36.07 -8.09
N LEU A 387 29.25 -36.78 -7.11
CA LEU A 387 30.53 -37.45 -7.16
C LEU A 387 30.50 -38.57 -8.20
N GLN A 388 31.43 -38.55 -9.14
CA GLN A 388 31.75 -39.67 -9.99
C GLN A 388 32.49 -40.77 -9.18
N PRO A 389 32.29 -42.07 -9.50
CA PRO A 389 32.96 -43.15 -8.78
C PRO A 389 34.38 -43.29 -9.25
N ALA A 390 35.34 -43.31 -8.31
CA ALA A 390 36.70 -43.65 -8.55
C ALA A 390 36.89 -45.18 -8.57
N HIS A 391 37.70 -45.63 -9.51
CA HIS A 391 38.11 -47.04 -9.73
C HIS A 391 38.69 -47.71 -8.50
N ALA A 392 38.35 -49.00 -8.35
CA ALA A 392 38.91 -49.93 -7.38
C ALA A 392 40.28 -50.47 -7.87
N ASP A 393 41.16 -50.70 -6.94
CA ASP A 393 42.20 -51.72 -7.06
C ASP A 393 42.37 -52.47 -5.71
N PRO A 394 42.67 -53.81 -5.72
CA PRO A 394 42.32 -54.73 -4.62
C PRO A 394 43.50 -55.08 -3.78
N GLY A 395 43.23 -55.34 -2.48
CA GLY A 395 44.32 -56.00 -1.66
C GLY A 395 43.94 -56.17 -0.19
N ALA A 396 43.58 -57.42 0.12
CA ALA A 396 43.94 -58.23 1.28
C ALA A 396 43.37 -58.03 2.70
N HIS A 397 42.62 -59.06 3.07
CA HIS A 397 42.64 -59.82 4.36
C HIS A 397 42.13 -59.17 5.68
N THR A 398 41.17 -59.68 6.30
CA THR A 398 40.93 -60.77 7.31
C THR A 398 39.68 -60.41 8.14
N GLY A 399 38.77 -61.39 8.23
CA GLY A 399 37.58 -61.30 9.09
C GLY A 399 37.89 -61.56 10.57
N PRO A 400 36.94 -61.78 11.48
CA PRO A 400 35.66 -62.55 11.26
C PRO A 400 34.39 -61.97 11.86
N GLN A 401 33.29 -62.49 11.43
CA GLN A 401 31.94 -62.54 12.06
C GLN A 401 31.94 -63.48 13.28
N PRO A 402 30.85 -63.76 14.04
CA PRO A 402 29.43 -63.24 14.03
C PRO A 402 28.81 -63.01 15.42
N SER A 403 27.54 -62.53 15.51
CA SER A 403 26.46 -63.03 16.44
C SER A 403 25.22 -62.20 16.20
N ARG A 404 24.26 -62.73 15.78
CA ARG A 404 22.95 -63.34 15.95
C ARG A 404 22.12 -62.85 17.16
N ALA A 405 20.82 -62.65 16.83
CA ALA A 405 19.57 -62.86 17.57
C ALA A 405 19.04 -61.60 18.32
N SER A 406 17.77 -61.25 18.40
CA SER A 406 16.52 -61.99 18.18
C SER A 406 15.35 -60.99 18.08
N ALA A 407 14.39 -61.32 17.28
CA ALA A 407 12.98 -61.10 17.25
C ALA A 407 12.29 -60.83 18.63
N HIS A 408 11.23 -60.00 18.63
CA HIS A 408 9.87 -60.35 19.04
C HIS A 408 8.92 -59.15 18.97
N HIS A 409 7.86 -59.35 18.27
CA HIS A 409 6.41 -59.27 18.57
C HIS A 409 5.75 -57.89 18.60
N GLY A 410 4.86 -57.72 17.58
CA GLY A 410 3.70 -56.85 17.72
C GLY A 410 2.60 -57.50 18.56
N PRO A 411 1.57 -56.79 18.85
CA PRO A 411 0.24 -57.32 18.53
C PRO A 411 -0.70 -56.34 17.86
N GLN A 412 -1.61 -56.95 17.12
CA GLN A 412 -2.78 -56.41 16.43
C GLN A 412 -4.00 -56.26 17.36
N PRO A 413 -5.19 -55.88 16.84
CA PRO A 413 -6.10 -54.91 17.46
C PRO A 413 -7.26 -55.55 18.20
N VAL A 414 -7.95 -54.77 19.03
CA VAL A 414 -9.19 -55.18 19.65
C VAL A 414 -10.32 -54.22 19.26
N SER A 415 -11.32 -54.81 18.65
CA SER A 415 -12.64 -54.26 18.39
C SER A 415 -13.46 -54.14 19.71
N GLY A 416 -14.24 -53.05 19.83
CA GLY A 416 -15.22 -52.91 20.92
C GLY A 416 -16.28 -51.88 20.55
N GLN A 417 -17.43 -52.37 20.15
CA GLN A 417 -18.69 -51.64 19.97
C GLN A 417 -19.17 -51.10 21.30
N HIS A 418 -19.80 -49.92 21.32
CA HIS A 418 -21.10 -49.63 21.96
C HIS A 418 -21.46 -48.16 21.74
N GLY A 419 -22.56 -47.91 21.01
CA GLY A 419 -23.26 -46.64 21.08
C GLY A 419 -24.21 -46.55 22.27
N PRO A 420 -24.74 -45.43 22.55
CA PRO A 420 -26.17 -45.35 22.69
C PRO A 420 -26.87 -44.20 21.98
N GLN A 421 -28.09 -44.51 21.70
CA GLN A 421 -29.18 -43.85 21.03
C GLN A 421 -29.50 -42.41 21.45
N LEU A 422 -30.05 -41.70 20.47
CA LEU A 422 -30.83 -40.46 20.57
C LEU A 422 -32.14 -40.61 21.31
N PRO A 423 -32.74 -39.53 21.80
CA PRO A 423 -34.17 -39.35 21.61
C PRO A 423 -34.55 -38.13 20.77
N ALA A 424 -35.49 -38.36 19.87
CA ALA A 424 -36.23 -37.37 19.10
C ALA A 424 -37.34 -36.74 19.97
N HIS A 425 -37.57 -35.44 19.81
CA HIS A 425 -38.80 -34.67 19.97
C HIS A 425 -38.46 -33.24 19.58
N GLY A 426 -39.19 -32.44 18.81
CA GLY A 426 -40.54 -32.43 18.39
C GLY A 426 -40.69 -31.12 17.58
N ARG A 427 -41.35 -31.17 16.45
CA ARG A 427 -41.77 -29.99 15.70
C ARG A 427 -42.87 -29.24 16.40
N PRO A 428 -42.96 -27.94 16.33
CA PRO A 428 -44.22 -27.21 16.32
C PRO A 428 -44.43 -26.39 15.03
N PRO A 429 -45.62 -25.83 14.81
CA PRO A 429 -46.27 -25.84 13.51
C PRO A 429 -46.15 -24.49 12.74
N HIS A 430 -46.44 -24.60 11.47
CA HIS A 430 -46.65 -23.49 10.52
C HIS A 430 -47.75 -22.51 10.93
N HIS A 431 -47.48 -21.22 10.91
CA HIS A 431 -48.47 -20.18 10.66
C HIS A 431 -48.12 -19.43 9.38
N GLY A 432 -49.06 -19.43 8.47
CA GLY A 432 -49.02 -18.78 7.17
C GLY A 432 -49.23 -17.25 7.27
N PRO A 433 -49.13 -16.54 6.12
CA PRO A 433 -48.93 -15.12 6.05
C PRO A 433 -50.25 -14.34 6.14
N GLN A 434 -50.24 -13.22 6.83
CA GLN A 434 -51.24 -12.18 6.70
C GLN A 434 -50.64 -10.95 6.04
N ASN A 435 -51.28 -10.51 4.98
CA ASN A 435 -50.94 -9.36 4.15
C ASN A 435 -51.78 -8.12 4.57
N PRO A 436 -51.52 -6.94 4.06
CA PRO A 436 -51.39 -5.69 4.81
C PRO A 436 -52.58 -4.72 4.61
N ALA A 437 -52.63 -3.71 5.44
CA ALA A 437 -53.53 -2.56 5.25
C ALA A 437 -52.78 -1.29 4.91
N ALA A 438 -53.40 -0.56 4.03
CA ALA A 438 -53.09 0.65 3.31
C ALA A 438 -52.67 1.91 4.09
N HIS A 439 -51.99 2.78 3.32
CA HIS A 439 -51.64 4.18 3.56
C HIS A 439 -52.75 5.13 4.08
N PRO A 440 -52.38 6.33 4.65
CA PRO A 440 -52.50 7.51 3.85
C PRO A 440 -51.33 8.50 3.88
N GLN A 441 -51.11 9.23 2.76
CA GLN A 441 -50.27 10.44 2.63
C GLN A 441 -50.92 11.66 3.30
N PRO A 442 -50.13 12.64 3.75
CA PRO A 442 -50.59 13.96 4.18
C PRO A 442 -50.46 15.03 3.09
N PRO A 443 -50.98 16.23 3.36
CA PRO A 443 -51.04 17.33 2.39
C PRO A 443 -49.71 18.06 2.18
#